data_63c480cf434c766e976250486f8c726a
#
_entry.id   63c480cf434c766e976250486f8c726a
#
_cell.length_a   1.000
_cell.length_b   1.000
_cell.length_c   1.000
_cell.angle_alpha   90.00
_cell.angle_beta   90.00
_cell.angle_gamma   90.00
#
_symmetry.space_group_name_H-M   'P 1'
#
loop_
_entity.id
_entity.type
_entity.pdbx_description
1 polymer ?
#
loop_
_entity_poly.entity_id
_entity_poly.type
_entity_poly.pdbx_seq_one_letter_code
_entity_poly.pdbx_strand_id
1 'polypeptide(L)'
;MDRRSFLHAGILGSFGASLAMADQKHYESVEGPAKSIIFIYLPGGMAHQETWDPKPFAPLEYRGPLGSIDTVAPGIRVGELLKKTAKITDKLTIIKSLTHGEAAHERGTHNMFTGYRP
;
A
#
# COMPACT_ATOMS: atom_id res chain seq x y z
N MET A 1 43.51 0.51 34.56
CA MET A 1 42.17 0.37 33.99
C MET A 1 41.53 -0.83 34.66
N ASP A 2 40.47 -0.62 35.43
CA ASP A 2 39.83 -1.74 36.10
C ASP A 2 38.87 -2.52 35.19
N ARG A 3 38.50 -3.76 35.61
CA ARG A 3 37.63 -4.63 34.78
C ARG A 3 36.27 -4.01 34.47
N ARG A 4 35.75 -3.16 35.36
CA ARG A 4 34.45 -2.49 35.16
C ARG A 4 34.53 -1.41 34.08
N SER A 5 35.60 -0.61 34.11
CA SER A 5 35.82 0.42 33.07
C SER A 5 36.00 -0.16 31.67
N PHE A 6 36.66 -1.35 31.59
CA PHE A 6 36.78 -2.06 30.32
C PHE A 6 35.45 -2.59 29.78
N LEU A 7 34.59 -3.13 30.66
CA LEU A 7 33.26 -3.61 30.28
C LEU A 7 32.33 -2.46 29.85
N HIS A 8 32.37 -1.33 30.54
CA HIS A 8 31.57 -0.15 30.16
C HIS A 8 32.03 0.43 28.83
N ALA A 9 33.32 0.52 28.58
CA ALA A 9 33.83 0.99 27.28
C ALA A 9 33.49 0.03 26.14
N GLY A 10 33.51 -1.30 26.38
CA GLY A 10 33.14 -2.32 25.40
C GLY A 10 31.66 -2.29 25.04
N ILE A 11 30.77 -2.14 26.03
CA ILE A 11 29.31 -2.08 25.79
C ILE A 11 28.92 -0.80 25.06
N LEU A 12 29.46 0.36 25.48
CA LEU A 12 29.17 1.63 24.80
C LEU A 12 29.74 1.68 23.37
N GLY A 13 30.92 1.07 23.16
CA GLY A 13 31.53 0.98 21.83
C GLY A 13 30.74 0.08 20.88
N SER A 14 30.21 -1.06 21.34
CA SER A 14 29.41 -1.96 20.51
C SER A 14 28.03 -1.39 20.17
N PHE A 15 27.38 -0.70 21.10
CA PHE A 15 26.11 -0.02 20.82
C PHE A 15 26.31 1.22 19.92
N GLY A 16 27.39 1.99 20.11
CA GLY A 16 27.71 3.13 19.24
C GLY A 16 28.03 2.70 17.82
N ALA A 17 28.74 1.60 17.60
CA ALA A 17 29.07 1.09 16.29
C ALA A 17 27.83 0.50 15.56
N SER A 18 26.90 -0.13 16.28
CA SER A 18 25.66 -0.63 15.67
C SER A 18 24.67 0.48 15.30
N LEU A 19 24.66 1.60 16.03
CA LEU A 19 23.87 2.79 15.65
C LEU A 19 24.49 3.58 14.48
N ALA A 20 25.83 3.56 14.36
CA ALA A 20 26.53 4.19 13.23
C ALA A 20 26.45 3.38 11.94
N MET A 21 26.15 2.08 12.02
CA MET A 21 25.93 1.18 10.89
C MET A 21 24.44 1.00 10.53
N ALA A 22 23.52 1.67 11.21
CA ALA A 22 22.19 1.88 10.67
C ALA A 22 22.37 2.74 9.42
N ASP A 23 22.54 2.06 8.30
CA ASP A 23 22.62 2.67 6.96
C ASP A 23 21.38 3.58 6.80
N GLN A 24 21.57 4.84 7.08
CA GLN A 24 20.62 5.85 6.63
C GLN A 24 20.72 5.81 5.11
N LYS A 25 19.94 4.93 4.49
CA LYS A 25 19.62 5.11 3.08
C LYS A 25 19.11 6.53 2.96
N HIS A 26 19.98 7.43 2.58
CA HIS A 26 19.60 8.72 2.06
C HIS A 26 18.73 8.41 0.85
N TYR A 27 17.43 8.42 1.06
CA TYR A 27 16.52 8.54 -0.05
C TYR A 27 16.78 9.93 -0.61
N GLU A 28 17.64 10.00 -1.65
CA GLU A 28 17.69 11.20 -2.46
C GLU A 28 16.25 11.48 -2.86
N SER A 29 15.75 12.64 -2.46
CA SER A 29 14.44 13.10 -2.89
C SER A 29 14.49 13.22 -4.39
N VAL A 30 13.99 12.20 -5.10
CA VAL A 30 13.77 12.30 -6.53
C VAL A 30 12.72 13.39 -6.68
N GLU A 31 13.10 14.56 -7.15
CA GLU A 31 12.16 15.60 -7.53
C GLU A 31 11.27 15.05 -8.65
N GLY A 32 10.13 14.50 -8.25
CA GLY A 32 9.11 14.04 -9.17
C GLY A 32 8.35 15.23 -9.78
N PRO A 33 7.70 15.04 -10.92
CA PRO A 33 6.92 16.09 -11.56
C PRO A 33 5.68 16.52 -10.77
N ALA A 34 5.26 15.75 -9.76
CA ALA A 34 4.10 16.04 -8.95
C ALA A 34 4.41 17.06 -7.85
N LYS A 35 3.68 18.18 -7.87
CA LYS A 35 3.82 19.27 -6.87
C LYS A 35 2.95 19.07 -5.64
N SER A 36 1.92 18.23 -5.72
CA SER A 36 0.99 17.94 -4.63
C SER A 36 0.36 16.57 -4.79
N ILE A 37 -0.08 15.99 -3.68
CA ILE A 37 -0.76 14.71 -3.62
C ILE A 37 -2.10 14.91 -2.92
N ILE A 38 -3.17 14.37 -3.51
CA ILE A 38 -4.47 14.23 -2.86
C ILE A 38 -4.62 12.76 -2.50
N PHE A 39 -4.67 12.45 -1.20
CA PHE A 39 -4.86 11.10 -0.70
C PHE A 39 -6.33 10.88 -0.36
N ILE A 40 -6.98 9.91 -1.03
CA ILE A 40 -8.38 9.54 -0.79
C ILE A 40 -8.38 8.15 -0.13
N TYR A 41 -8.79 8.10 1.13
CA TYR A 41 -8.92 6.88 1.89
C TYR A 41 -10.40 6.51 2.06
N LEU A 42 -10.75 5.28 1.70
CA LEU A 42 -12.09 4.72 1.80
C LEU A 42 -12.05 3.51 2.75
N PRO A 43 -12.33 3.70 4.04
CA PRO A 43 -12.10 2.68 5.07
C PRO A 43 -13.08 1.50 5.05
N GLY A 44 -14.01 1.48 4.11
CA GLY A 44 -14.98 0.39 3.97
C GLY A 44 -16.19 0.78 3.15
N GLY A 45 -17.13 -0.13 2.99
CA GLY A 45 -18.40 0.08 2.32
C GLY A 45 -18.40 -0.13 0.80
N MET A 46 -17.25 -0.09 0.13
CA MET A 46 -17.14 -0.39 -1.31
C MET A 46 -16.37 -1.68 -1.51
N ALA A 47 -17.05 -2.71 -2.00
CA ALA A 47 -16.38 -3.97 -2.35
C ALA A 47 -15.54 -3.77 -3.62
N HIS A 48 -14.35 -4.39 -3.67
CA HIS A 48 -13.48 -4.31 -4.85
C HIS A 48 -14.12 -4.97 -6.08
N GLN A 49 -14.95 -6.01 -5.87
CA GLN A 49 -15.70 -6.69 -6.94
C GLN A 49 -16.71 -5.78 -7.63
N GLU A 50 -17.24 -4.77 -6.93
CA GLU A 50 -18.20 -3.83 -7.47
C GLU A 50 -17.56 -2.54 -8.00
N THR A 51 -16.24 -2.42 -7.85
CA THR A 51 -15.51 -1.22 -8.23
C THR A 51 -14.33 -1.52 -9.17
N TRP A 52 -13.15 -1.73 -8.61
CA TRP A 52 -11.88 -1.78 -9.36
C TRP A 52 -11.53 -3.15 -9.91
N ASP A 53 -12.12 -4.24 -9.35
CA ASP A 53 -11.82 -5.61 -9.74
C ASP A 53 -13.08 -6.48 -9.87
N PRO A 54 -13.94 -6.21 -10.87
CA PRO A 54 -15.27 -6.81 -10.98
C PRO A 54 -15.28 -8.31 -11.28
N LYS A 55 -14.17 -8.93 -11.66
CA LYS A 55 -14.05 -10.38 -11.96
C LYS A 55 -15.20 -10.95 -12.81
N PRO A 56 -15.51 -10.38 -14.00
CA PRO A 56 -16.74 -10.69 -14.73
C PRO A 56 -16.91 -12.16 -15.14
N PHE A 57 -15.81 -12.90 -15.19
CA PHE A 57 -15.79 -14.34 -15.56
C PHE A 57 -15.76 -15.28 -14.36
N ALA A 58 -15.73 -14.76 -13.13
CA ALA A 58 -15.80 -15.58 -11.93
C ALA A 58 -17.24 -16.04 -11.66
N PRO A 59 -17.43 -17.14 -10.90
CA PRO A 59 -18.73 -17.52 -10.38
C PRO A 59 -19.41 -16.39 -9.61
N LEU A 60 -20.74 -16.41 -9.55
CA LEU A 60 -21.55 -15.32 -8.96
C LEU A 60 -21.13 -14.99 -7.51
N GLU A 61 -20.76 -16.00 -6.77
CA GLU A 61 -20.32 -15.89 -5.36
C GLU A 61 -19.07 -15.05 -5.18
N TYR A 62 -18.27 -14.87 -6.26
CA TYR A 62 -16.99 -14.15 -6.23
C TYR A 62 -16.99 -12.82 -7.00
N ARG A 63 -18.01 -12.55 -7.83
CA ARG A 63 -18.02 -11.37 -8.69
C ARG A 63 -18.92 -10.24 -8.21
N GLY A 64 -19.69 -10.44 -7.15
CA GLY A 64 -20.68 -9.45 -6.69
C GLY A 64 -21.90 -9.33 -7.61
N PRO A 65 -22.95 -8.63 -7.17
CA PRO A 65 -24.23 -8.51 -7.88
C PRO A 65 -24.20 -7.48 -9.04
N LEU A 66 -23.26 -6.53 -9.03
CA LEU A 66 -23.18 -5.49 -10.06
C LEU A 66 -22.45 -5.96 -11.32
N GLY A 67 -22.79 -5.35 -12.44
CA GLY A 67 -22.13 -5.57 -13.71
C GLY A 67 -20.77 -4.87 -13.82
N SER A 68 -20.10 -5.10 -14.94
CA SER A 68 -18.84 -4.45 -15.25
C SER A 68 -18.87 -3.83 -16.64
N ILE A 69 -18.11 -2.77 -16.83
CA ILE A 69 -17.97 -2.05 -18.10
C ILE A 69 -16.52 -2.05 -18.59
N ASP A 70 -16.35 -1.98 -19.90
CA ASP A 70 -15.06 -1.76 -20.52
C ASP A 70 -14.57 -0.34 -20.25
N THR A 71 -13.27 -0.17 -20.31
CA THR A 71 -12.62 1.12 -20.08
C THR A 71 -11.87 1.57 -21.34
N VAL A 72 -11.35 2.80 -21.33
CA VAL A 72 -10.47 3.28 -22.41
C VAL A 72 -9.12 2.55 -22.45
N ALA A 73 -8.71 1.91 -21.35
CA ALA A 73 -7.51 1.07 -21.32
C ALA A 73 -7.87 -0.37 -21.74
N PRO A 74 -7.33 -0.90 -22.84
CA PRO A 74 -7.66 -2.22 -23.35
C PRO A 74 -7.43 -3.32 -22.30
N GLY A 75 -8.39 -4.23 -22.15
CA GLY A 75 -8.30 -5.35 -21.21
C GLY A 75 -8.60 -4.99 -19.74
N ILE A 76 -8.83 -3.73 -19.43
CA ILE A 76 -9.21 -3.28 -18.09
C ILE A 76 -10.72 -3.08 -18.03
N ARG A 77 -11.35 -3.73 -17.06
CA ARG A 77 -12.78 -3.54 -16.74
C ARG A 77 -12.92 -3.02 -15.30
N VAL A 78 -13.94 -2.21 -15.10
CA VAL A 78 -14.32 -1.67 -13.79
C VAL A 78 -15.82 -1.90 -13.54
N GLY A 79 -16.25 -1.76 -12.29
CA GLY A 79 -17.67 -1.85 -11.95
C GLY A 79 -18.52 -0.85 -12.73
N GLU A 80 -19.74 -1.24 -13.06
CA GLU A 80 -20.65 -0.47 -13.95
C GLU A 80 -21.00 0.94 -13.44
N LEU A 81 -20.86 1.18 -12.13
CA LEU A 81 -21.08 2.48 -11.53
C LEU A 81 -19.93 3.47 -11.75
N LEU A 82 -18.74 2.98 -12.11
CA LEU A 82 -17.53 3.80 -12.33
C LEU A 82 -17.42 4.38 -13.75
N LYS A 83 -18.53 4.80 -14.34
CA LYS A 83 -18.60 5.29 -15.73
C LYS A 83 -17.67 6.46 -16.05
N LYS A 84 -17.45 7.37 -15.11
CA LYS A 84 -16.52 8.49 -15.29
C LYS A 84 -15.08 8.04 -15.20
N THR A 85 -14.77 7.16 -14.25
CA THR A 85 -13.45 6.59 -14.06
C THR A 85 -13.02 5.73 -15.26
N ALA A 86 -13.95 4.96 -15.84
CA ALA A 86 -13.69 4.16 -17.04
C ALA A 86 -13.13 4.98 -18.21
N LYS A 87 -13.46 6.26 -18.29
CA LYS A 87 -13.01 7.18 -19.36
C LYS A 87 -11.59 7.72 -19.15
N ILE A 88 -10.98 7.51 -18.01
CA ILE A 88 -9.66 8.03 -17.65
C ILE A 88 -8.71 6.94 -17.16
N THR A 89 -9.04 5.66 -17.34
CA THR A 89 -8.23 4.53 -16.88
C THR A 89 -6.87 4.45 -17.54
N ASP A 90 -6.68 5.04 -18.72
CA ASP A 90 -5.38 5.23 -19.36
C ASP A 90 -4.40 6.10 -18.54
N LYS A 91 -4.92 6.88 -17.59
CA LYS A 91 -4.14 7.73 -16.67
C LYS A 91 -3.98 7.16 -15.27
N LEU A 92 -4.47 5.95 -15.04
CA LEU A 92 -4.51 5.34 -13.72
C LEU A 92 -3.63 4.08 -13.67
N THR A 93 -3.02 3.86 -12.52
CA THR A 93 -2.42 2.57 -12.16
C THR A 93 -3.33 1.89 -11.15
N ILE A 94 -3.81 0.69 -11.47
CA ILE A 94 -4.70 -0.09 -10.59
C ILE A 94 -3.92 -1.28 -10.05
N ILE A 95 -3.69 -1.32 -8.75
CA ILE A 95 -3.01 -2.42 -8.06
C ILE A 95 -4.08 -3.34 -7.45
N LYS A 96 -4.29 -4.51 -8.04
CA LYS A 96 -5.30 -5.51 -7.61
C LYS A 96 -4.74 -6.59 -6.69
N SER A 97 -3.42 -6.71 -6.62
CA SER A 97 -2.72 -7.76 -5.89
C SER A 97 -2.33 -7.37 -4.46
N LEU A 98 -2.72 -6.17 -4.00
CA LEU A 98 -2.39 -5.73 -2.65
C LEU A 98 -3.17 -6.57 -1.63
N THR A 99 -2.46 -7.18 -0.70
CA THR A 99 -3.04 -8.04 0.34
C THR A 99 -2.28 -7.91 1.66
N HIS A 100 -2.95 -8.21 2.76
CA HIS A 100 -2.36 -8.25 4.09
C HIS A 100 -3.08 -9.30 4.95
N GLY A 101 -2.46 -9.72 6.06
CA GLY A 101 -2.99 -10.74 6.96
C GLY A 101 -3.86 -10.23 8.11
N GLU A 102 -4.27 -8.96 8.09
CA GLU A 102 -5.06 -8.35 9.17
C GLU A 102 -6.56 -8.40 8.85
N ALA A 103 -7.36 -8.92 9.78
CA ALA A 103 -8.81 -9.04 9.63
C ALA A 103 -9.58 -7.84 10.23
N ALA A 104 -9.01 -7.14 11.22
CA ALA A 104 -9.63 -5.97 11.84
C ALA A 104 -9.34 -4.70 11.03
N HIS A 105 -10.35 -3.82 10.89
CA HIS A 105 -10.24 -2.60 10.10
C HIS A 105 -9.12 -1.67 10.57
N GLU A 106 -8.98 -1.46 11.88
CA GLU A 106 -7.97 -0.58 12.46
C GLU A 106 -6.56 -1.09 12.18
N ARG A 107 -6.34 -2.38 12.37
CA ARG A 107 -5.05 -3.03 12.12
C ARG A 107 -4.72 -3.08 10.63
N GLY A 108 -5.71 -3.39 9.80
CA GLY A 108 -5.59 -3.34 8.34
C GLY A 108 -5.25 -1.93 7.85
N THR A 109 -5.92 -0.91 8.38
CA THR A 109 -5.62 0.49 8.08
C THR A 109 -4.19 0.86 8.46
N HIS A 110 -3.75 0.49 9.68
CA HIS A 110 -2.38 0.74 10.13
C HIS A 110 -1.37 0.09 9.16
N ASN A 111 -1.59 -1.19 8.82
CA ASN A 111 -0.72 -1.91 7.90
C ASN A 111 -0.66 -1.25 6.51
N MET A 112 -1.81 -0.82 5.98
CA MET A 112 -1.88 -0.15 4.68
C MET A 112 -1.15 1.20 4.65
N PHE A 113 -1.19 1.97 5.74
CA PHE A 113 -0.52 3.27 5.81
C PHE A 113 0.97 3.19 6.11
N THR A 114 1.40 2.19 6.89
CA THR A 114 2.77 2.11 7.40
C THR A 114 3.61 1.03 6.74
N GLY A 115 2.96 0.02 6.13
CA GLY A 115 3.63 -1.19 5.64
C GLY A 115 4.03 -2.18 6.74
N TYR A 116 3.69 -1.91 8.01
CA TYR A 116 4.02 -2.74 9.16
C TYR A 116 2.77 -3.29 9.81
N ARG A 117 2.88 -4.48 10.41
CA ARG A 117 1.85 -5.03 11.28
C ARG A 117 1.87 -4.30 12.62
N PRO A 118 0.70 -3.90 13.18
CA PRO A 118 0.62 -3.32 14.50
C PRO A 118 0.87 -4.34 15.60
#